data_64dc0d34f98028fb208f6356276ff2ed
#
_entry.id   64dc0d34f98028fb208f6356276ff2ed
#
_cell.length_a   1.000
_cell.length_b   1.000
_cell.length_c   1.000
_cell.angle_alpha   90.00
_cell.angle_beta   90.00
_cell.angle_gamma   90.00
#
_symmetry.space_group_name_H-M   'P 1'
#
loop_
_entity.id
_entity.type
_entity.pdbx_description
1 polymer ?
#
loop_
_entity_poly.entity_id
_entity_poly.type
_entity_poly.pdbx_seq_one_letter_code
_entity_poly.pdbx_strand_id
1 'polypeptide(L)'
;MTERRILISVFAIVLLVFAAGCGDRTSPADPSAPESGLRPVLQYSRTFDASSLPTNTWTNYRERTTRIYTPPGYPIEYSGSGHKYPTLYLLHSLNGDELSFLKNRIDLIADRLIASGEIQPMVIVMPDMYTVAGGSFYTDEWTLANPGKPGQISPGSFETAIYSDLIRILEADAYVPPDTIAFNIITKRASRAIGGLGTGGYGAMRIALKHPGLFSSVSIMNGFVSFANTTRGNGLIALIDSVFAENNVTKGDIDGYFNSIDTAYNKPYTNLFILGASSFSPHDMENTDTTTFIRRYQIDLPFDHNGDLYSTVWDRWMEQDLTYDGSYFDDNDLFGNLDSTAVYIEYSDKDQFFANTQCQAFIDKLQAEGVTVESAMYSGYVGNPAHHDNYLYNRIEEILKFHSRNLDDDPGE
;
A
#
# COMPACT_ATOMS: atom_id res chain seq x y z
N MET A 1 38.23 -53.34 51.79
CA MET A 1 36.83 -52.88 51.76
C MET A 1 36.87 -51.39 51.66
N THR A 2 36.86 -50.88 50.50
CA THR A 2 37.03 -49.45 50.20
C THR A 2 35.86 -49.01 49.30
N GLU A 3 34.95 -48.29 49.89
CA GLU A 3 33.82 -47.68 49.16
C GLU A 3 34.33 -46.57 48.22
N ARG A 4 34.05 -46.70 46.93
CA ARG A 4 34.20 -45.62 45.93
C ARG A 4 32.93 -44.85 45.87
N ARG A 5 32.94 -43.56 46.34
CA ARG A 5 31.92 -42.57 46.07
C ARG A 5 32.07 -42.06 44.64
N ILE A 6 31.06 -42.30 43.84
CA ILE A 6 30.95 -41.73 42.49
C ILE A 6 30.35 -40.33 42.66
N LEU A 7 31.14 -39.29 42.33
CA LEU A 7 30.65 -37.91 42.17
C LEU A 7 29.95 -37.81 40.82
N ILE A 8 28.64 -37.63 40.83
CA ILE A 8 27.88 -37.25 39.64
C ILE A 8 27.92 -35.72 39.55
N SER A 9 28.74 -35.23 38.62
CA SER A 9 28.72 -33.82 38.22
C SER A 9 27.51 -33.59 37.33
N VAL A 10 26.53 -32.89 37.88
CA VAL A 10 25.39 -32.38 37.10
C VAL A 10 25.87 -31.16 36.31
N PHE A 11 26.15 -31.34 35.03
CA PHE A 11 26.32 -30.24 34.09
C PHE A 11 24.92 -29.67 33.77
N ALA A 12 24.59 -28.54 34.35
CA ALA A 12 23.46 -27.76 33.94
C ALA A 12 23.79 -27.15 32.55
N ILE A 13 23.26 -27.77 31.50
CA ILE A 13 23.26 -27.18 30.17
C ILE A 13 22.20 -26.05 30.21
N VAL A 14 22.66 -24.82 30.34
CA VAL A 14 21.83 -23.63 30.07
C VAL A 14 21.63 -23.58 28.56
N LEU A 15 20.49 -24.08 28.12
CA LEU A 15 20.02 -23.88 26.74
C LEU A 15 19.68 -22.39 26.60
N LEU A 16 20.61 -21.60 26.10
CA LEU A 16 20.31 -20.27 25.56
C LEU A 16 19.47 -20.47 24.28
N VAL A 17 18.18 -20.47 24.44
CA VAL A 17 17.26 -20.28 23.31
C VAL A 17 17.50 -18.86 22.82
N PHE A 18 18.33 -18.72 21.80
CA PHE A 18 18.26 -17.55 20.95
C PHE A 18 16.90 -17.59 20.28
N ALA A 19 15.94 -16.92 20.86
CA ALA A 19 14.80 -16.44 20.12
C ALA A 19 15.41 -15.54 19.02
N ALA A 20 15.51 -16.08 17.81
CA ALA A 20 15.65 -15.27 16.61
C ALA A 20 14.39 -14.42 16.57
N GLY A 21 14.45 -13.27 17.21
CA GLY A 21 13.46 -12.22 17.04
C GLY A 21 13.43 -11.93 15.56
N CYS A 22 12.24 -12.02 14.95
CA CYS A 22 11.96 -11.34 13.71
C CYS A 22 12.49 -9.91 13.88
N GLY A 23 13.58 -9.61 13.20
CA GLY A 23 14.18 -8.29 13.28
C GLY A 23 13.19 -7.31 12.71
N ASP A 24 12.52 -6.57 13.58
CA ASP A 24 11.89 -5.33 13.21
C ASP A 24 12.94 -4.52 12.45
N ARG A 25 12.75 -4.36 11.15
CA ARG A 25 13.44 -3.32 10.39
C ARG A 25 12.80 -1.98 10.75
N THR A 26 12.94 -1.60 12.01
CA THR A 26 12.72 -0.22 12.39
C THR A 26 13.84 0.59 11.71
N SER A 27 13.46 1.51 10.87
CA SER A 27 14.36 2.62 10.53
C SER A 27 15.05 3.08 11.80
N PRO A 28 16.36 3.40 11.77
CA PRO A 28 17.03 3.96 12.94
C PRO A 28 16.12 5.04 13.52
N ALA A 29 15.80 4.94 14.80
CA ALA A 29 14.90 5.87 15.45
C ALA A 29 15.35 7.31 15.10
N ASP A 30 14.46 8.09 14.50
CA ASP A 30 14.71 9.49 14.22
C ASP A 30 15.03 10.17 15.57
N PRO A 31 16.22 10.75 15.75
CA PRO A 31 16.57 11.39 17.02
C PRO A 31 15.67 12.58 17.37
N SER A 32 14.84 13.06 16.43
CA SER A 32 13.82 14.08 16.66
C SER A 32 12.45 13.49 17.04
N ALA A 33 12.29 12.16 17.05
CA ALA A 33 11.04 11.54 17.46
C ALA A 33 10.75 11.86 18.94
N PRO A 34 9.53 12.31 19.29
CA PRO A 34 9.20 12.67 20.66
C PRO A 34 9.33 11.45 21.58
N GLU A 35 9.98 11.65 22.74
CA GLU A 35 10.09 10.63 23.78
C GLU A 35 8.68 10.22 24.26
N SER A 36 8.54 8.94 24.60
CA SER A 36 7.31 8.28 25.06
C SER A 36 6.78 8.88 26.38
N GLY A 37 6.01 9.93 26.28
CA GLY A 37 5.35 10.56 27.42
C GLY A 37 3.95 11.06 27.11
N LEU A 38 3.50 10.88 25.86
CA LEU A 38 2.17 11.26 25.45
C LEU A 38 1.12 10.24 25.94
N ARG A 39 -0.10 10.71 26.16
CA ARG A 39 -1.24 9.87 26.54
C ARG A 39 -1.36 8.62 25.68
N PRO A 40 -1.97 7.54 26.17
CA PRO A 40 -2.31 6.42 25.32
C PRO A 40 -3.14 6.92 24.13
N VAL A 41 -2.62 6.74 22.92
CA VAL A 41 -3.35 7.08 21.70
C VAL A 41 -4.52 6.14 21.55
N LEU A 42 -5.71 6.68 21.36
CA LEU A 42 -6.89 5.86 21.09
C LEU A 42 -6.79 5.35 19.67
N GLN A 43 -6.43 4.07 19.55
CA GLN A 43 -6.41 3.33 18.32
C GLN A 43 -7.50 2.27 18.37
N TYR A 44 -8.34 2.26 17.38
CA TYR A 44 -9.33 1.21 17.23
C TYR A 44 -8.86 0.20 16.20
N SER A 45 -9.08 -1.08 16.48
CA SER A 45 -9.00 -2.14 15.49
C SER A 45 -10.42 -2.49 15.09
N ARG A 46 -10.67 -2.49 13.79
CA ARG A 46 -11.97 -2.88 13.25
C ARG A 46 -11.77 -3.95 12.21
N THR A 47 -12.56 -5.01 12.31
CA THR A 47 -12.69 -5.99 11.23
C THR A 47 -13.90 -5.61 10.40
N PHE A 48 -13.77 -5.66 9.09
CA PHE A 48 -14.86 -5.46 8.15
C PHE A 48 -14.92 -6.58 7.11
N ASP A 49 -16.10 -6.92 6.66
CA ASP A 49 -16.29 -7.84 5.54
C ASP A 49 -16.08 -7.08 4.23
N ALA A 50 -14.93 -7.29 3.63
CA ALA A 50 -14.66 -6.83 2.28
C ALA A 50 -15.37 -7.78 1.29
N SER A 51 -16.66 -7.55 1.11
CA SER A 51 -17.54 -8.45 0.32
C SER A 51 -17.10 -8.56 -1.14
N SER A 52 -16.35 -7.58 -1.63
CA SER A 52 -15.72 -7.57 -2.95
C SER A 52 -14.49 -8.49 -3.05
N LEU A 53 -13.91 -8.95 -1.93
CA LEU A 53 -12.76 -9.84 -1.94
C LEU A 53 -13.18 -11.31 -1.85
N PRO A 54 -12.62 -12.21 -2.67
CA PRO A 54 -12.85 -13.64 -2.57
C PRO A 54 -12.04 -14.26 -1.43
N THR A 55 -12.48 -15.40 -0.91
CA THR A 55 -11.65 -16.27 -0.09
C THR A 55 -10.97 -17.29 -1.00
N ASN A 56 -9.68 -17.13 -1.24
CA ASN A 56 -8.91 -17.99 -2.14
C ASN A 56 -7.41 -18.01 -1.79
N THR A 57 -6.59 -18.55 -2.69
CA THR A 57 -5.14 -18.66 -2.52
C THR A 57 -4.44 -17.29 -2.33
N TRP A 58 -5.00 -16.20 -2.85
CA TRP A 58 -4.40 -14.87 -2.75
C TRP A 58 -4.73 -14.16 -1.45
N THR A 59 -5.98 -14.23 -1.01
CA THR A 59 -6.47 -13.41 0.09
C THR A 59 -6.66 -14.17 1.40
N ASN A 60 -6.76 -15.50 1.36
CA ASN A 60 -7.05 -16.40 2.46
C ASN A 60 -8.37 -16.12 3.21
N TYR A 61 -8.78 -14.86 3.34
CA TYR A 61 -9.99 -14.45 4.05
C TYR A 61 -10.54 -13.11 3.52
N ARG A 62 -11.84 -12.93 3.64
CA ARG A 62 -12.57 -11.70 3.26
C ARG A 62 -12.57 -10.67 4.39
N GLU A 63 -12.60 -11.14 5.63
CA GLU A 63 -12.54 -10.24 6.77
C GLU A 63 -11.19 -9.54 6.79
N ARG A 64 -11.22 -8.20 6.81
CA ARG A 64 -10.05 -7.34 6.82
C ARG A 64 -10.01 -6.50 8.08
N THR A 65 -8.85 -6.40 8.66
CA THR A 65 -8.61 -5.49 9.78
C THR A 65 -8.29 -4.09 9.26
N THR A 66 -8.80 -3.08 9.93
CA THR A 66 -8.36 -1.70 9.72
C THR A 66 -7.95 -1.09 11.05
N ARG A 67 -6.88 -0.34 11.07
CA ARG A 67 -6.51 0.50 12.21
C ARG A 67 -7.04 1.89 12.00
N ILE A 68 -7.58 2.45 13.06
CA ILE A 68 -8.21 3.77 13.03
C ILE A 68 -7.60 4.60 14.14
N TYR A 69 -6.88 5.64 13.77
CA TYR A 69 -6.44 6.68 14.69
C TYR A 69 -7.57 7.69 14.87
N THR A 70 -7.81 8.09 16.10
CA THR A 70 -8.75 9.14 16.47
C THR A 70 -8.02 10.29 17.17
N PRO A 71 -8.37 11.55 16.87
CA PRO A 71 -7.65 12.70 17.41
C PRO A 71 -7.86 12.89 18.92
N PRO A 72 -7.04 13.69 19.60
CA PRO A 72 -7.25 14.10 20.99
C PRO A 72 -8.64 14.67 21.21
N GLY A 73 -9.32 14.19 22.26
CA GLY A 73 -10.69 14.63 22.58
C GLY A 73 -11.80 13.93 21.80
N TYR A 74 -11.45 12.94 20.97
CA TYR A 74 -12.46 12.10 20.30
C TYR A 74 -13.37 11.42 21.32
N PRO A 75 -14.70 11.50 21.18
CA PRO A 75 -15.63 10.89 22.12
C PRO A 75 -15.56 9.37 22.06
N ILE A 76 -15.38 8.73 23.24
CA ILE A 76 -15.30 7.27 23.35
C ILE A 76 -16.67 6.62 23.15
N GLU A 77 -17.73 7.34 23.51
CA GLU A 77 -19.10 6.87 23.37
C GLU A 77 -19.81 7.64 22.26
N TYR A 78 -20.48 6.90 21.36
CA TYR A 78 -21.32 7.51 20.34
C TYR A 78 -22.52 8.22 21.00
N SER A 79 -22.52 9.53 20.95
CA SER A 79 -23.60 10.35 21.51
C SER A 79 -24.58 10.91 20.47
N GLY A 80 -24.37 10.64 19.20
CA GLY A 80 -25.20 11.16 18.11
C GLY A 80 -25.15 12.69 17.89
N SER A 81 -24.62 13.41 18.87
CA SER A 81 -24.51 14.89 18.86
C SER A 81 -23.06 15.38 18.98
N GLY A 82 -22.10 14.48 18.81
CA GLY A 82 -20.67 14.79 18.92
C GLY A 82 -20.12 15.53 17.70
N HIS A 83 -19.00 16.23 17.91
CA HIS A 83 -18.20 16.81 16.82
C HIS A 83 -17.80 15.72 15.82
N LYS A 84 -18.00 15.97 14.54
CA LYS A 84 -17.58 15.09 13.44
C LYS A 84 -16.24 15.54 12.90
N TYR A 85 -15.45 14.61 12.37
CA TYR A 85 -14.08 14.83 11.92
C TYR A 85 -13.92 14.47 10.45
N PRO A 86 -13.08 15.21 9.71
CA PRO A 86 -12.66 14.78 8.37
C PRO A 86 -11.82 13.50 8.47
N THR A 87 -11.71 12.78 7.37
CA THR A 87 -11.09 11.44 7.34
C THR A 87 -10.03 11.33 6.25
N LEU A 88 -8.87 10.80 6.63
CA LEU A 88 -7.79 10.41 5.73
C LEU A 88 -7.69 8.90 5.65
N TYR A 89 -7.81 8.33 4.45
CA TYR A 89 -7.55 6.92 4.16
C TYR A 89 -6.11 6.76 3.69
N LEU A 90 -5.30 5.92 4.39
CA LEU A 90 -3.90 5.68 4.06
C LEU A 90 -3.65 4.23 3.70
N LEU A 91 -3.21 4.00 2.47
CA LEU A 91 -2.99 2.71 1.87
C LEU A 91 -1.53 2.29 1.99
N HIS A 92 -1.28 1.09 2.57
CA HIS A 92 0.06 0.56 2.75
C HIS A 92 0.69 0.09 1.43
N SER A 93 2.01 -0.02 1.41
CA SER A 93 2.80 -0.51 0.28
C SER A 93 3.01 -2.03 0.33
N LEU A 94 3.83 -2.50 -0.61
CA LEU A 94 4.39 -3.84 -0.67
C LEU A 94 4.99 -4.25 0.69
N ASN A 95 4.72 -5.48 1.12
CA ASN A 95 5.09 -6.04 2.43
C ASN A 95 4.54 -5.26 3.64
N GLY A 96 3.56 -4.38 3.41
CA GLY A 96 2.87 -3.62 4.44
C GLY A 96 1.59 -4.29 4.93
N ASP A 97 1.07 -3.73 6.01
CA ASP A 97 -0.16 -4.11 6.68
C ASP A 97 -0.83 -2.87 7.30
N GLU A 98 -1.94 -3.05 8.00
CA GLU A 98 -2.65 -1.97 8.70
C GLU A 98 -1.83 -1.27 9.79
N LEU A 99 -0.70 -1.86 10.19
CA LEU A 99 0.21 -1.31 11.20
C LEU A 99 1.37 -0.49 10.59
N SER A 100 1.52 -0.50 9.28
CA SER A 100 2.71 0.08 8.61
C SER A 100 2.96 1.55 8.96
N PHE A 101 1.93 2.37 8.99
CA PHE A 101 2.04 3.77 9.38
C PHE A 101 2.15 3.95 10.90
N LEU A 102 1.54 3.07 11.70
CA LEU A 102 1.66 3.08 13.17
C LEU A 102 3.07 2.69 13.63
N LYS A 103 3.73 1.76 12.94
CA LYS A 103 5.15 1.43 13.18
C LYS A 103 6.05 2.66 12.97
N ASN A 104 5.62 3.58 12.12
CA ASN A 104 6.28 4.86 11.84
C ASN A 104 5.68 6.03 12.65
N ARG A 105 4.90 5.74 13.70
CA ARG A 105 4.42 6.67 14.71
C ARG A 105 3.50 7.78 14.17
N ILE A 106 2.69 7.50 13.15
CA ILE A 106 1.69 8.45 12.63
C ILE A 106 0.78 8.99 13.73
N ASP A 107 0.49 8.16 14.73
CA ASP A 107 -0.27 8.50 15.91
C ASP A 107 0.32 9.68 16.71
N LEU A 108 1.62 9.59 17.02
CA LEU A 108 2.31 10.66 17.75
C LEU A 108 2.54 11.90 16.90
N ILE A 109 2.80 11.71 15.59
CA ILE A 109 2.97 12.83 14.67
C ILE A 109 1.66 13.63 14.61
N ALA A 110 0.53 12.95 14.41
CA ALA A 110 -0.77 13.59 14.36
C ALA A 110 -1.12 14.29 15.68
N ASP A 111 -0.94 13.63 16.83
CA ASP A 111 -1.17 14.25 18.15
C ASP A 111 -0.34 15.52 18.35
N ARG A 112 0.94 15.50 17.97
CA ARG A 112 1.84 16.65 18.07
C ARG A 112 1.40 17.81 17.18
N LEU A 113 1.09 17.51 15.91
CA LEU A 113 0.69 18.53 14.94
C LEU A 113 -0.67 19.16 15.30
N ILE A 114 -1.61 18.37 15.82
CA ILE A 114 -2.89 18.88 16.35
C ILE A 114 -2.65 19.77 17.57
N ALA A 115 -1.82 19.34 18.50
CA ALA A 115 -1.52 20.10 19.70
C ALA A 115 -0.80 21.43 19.42
N SER A 116 0.03 21.49 18.36
CA SER A 116 0.69 22.72 17.91
C SER A 116 -0.22 23.60 17.04
N GLY A 117 -1.37 23.11 16.60
CA GLY A 117 -2.27 23.82 15.69
C GLY A 117 -1.80 23.83 14.24
N GLU A 118 -0.84 22.97 13.88
CA GLU A 118 -0.35 22.86 12.49
C GLU A 118 -1.31 22.09 11.59
N ILE A 119 -2.10 21.18 12.17
CA ILE A 119 -3.18 20.48 11.49
C ILE A 119 -4.47 20.51 12.29
N GLN A 120 -5.60 20.41 11.60
CA GLN A 120 -6.88 20.20 12.25
C GLN A 120 -7.03 18.75 12.74
N PRO A 121 -7.86 18.49 13.78
CA PRO A 121 -8.18 17.13 14.18
C PRO A 121 -8.82 16.33 13.05
N MET A 122 -8.34 15.11 12.81
CA MET A 122 -8.86 14.21 11.77
C MET A 122 -8.81 12.76 12.22
N VAL A 123 -9.66 11.93 11.64
CA VAL A 123 -9.60 10.45 11.74
C VAL A 123 -8.68 9.93 10.63
N ILE A 124 -7.81 8.97 10.96
CA ILE A 124 -6.93 8.33 9.97
C ILE A 124 -7.25 6.84 9.93
N VAL A 125 -7.57 6.34 8.75
CA VAL A 125 -8.00 4.97 8.48
C VAL A 125 -6.92 4.23 7.71
N MET A 126 -6.41 3.13 8.24
CA MET A 126 -5.31 2.34 7.69
C MET A 126 -5.78 0.89 7.52
N PRO A 127 -6.32 0.52 6.34
CA PRO A 127 -6.81 -0.83 6.09
C PRO A 127 -5.69 -1.82 5.80
N ASP A 128 -5.89 -3.09 6.18
CA ASP A 128 -5.11 -4.22 5.72
C ASP A 128 -5.60 -4.69 4.35
N MET A 129 -4.73 -4.60 3.35
CA MET A 129 -4.97 -5.15 2.01
C MET A 129 -3.86 -6.12 1.62
N TYR A 130 -3.35 -6.86 2.62
CA TYR A 130 -2.31 -7.85 2.44
C TYR A 130 -2.79 -9.04 1.61
N THR A 131 -1.90 -9.58 0.78
CA THR A 131 -2.06 -10.84 0.04
C THR A 131 -0.83 -11.71 0.25
N VAL A 132 -0.84 -12.92 -0.29
CA VAL A 132 0.35 -13.80 -0.26
C VAL A 132 1.58 -13.19 -0.95
N ALA A 133 1.40 -12.20 -1.82
CA ALA A 133 2.49 -11.45 -2.44
C ALA A 133 2.89 -10.18 -1.65
N GLY A 134 2.33 -9.96 -0.47
CA GLY A 134 2.73 -8.87 0.42
C GLY A 134 2.00 -7.55 0.17
N GLY A 135 0.74 -7.56 -0.26
CA GLY A 135 -0.06 -6.35 -0.48
C GLY A 135 -1.00 -6.45 -1.66
N SER A 136 -1.37 -5.31 -2.25
CA SER A 136 -2.14 -5.23 -3.49
C SER A 136 -1.76 -3.96 -4.28
N PHE A 137 -2.09 -3.93 -5.57
CA PHE A 137 -2.10 -2.69 -6.38
C PHE A 137 -3.44 -1.96 -6.33
N TYR A 138 -4.36 -2.42 -5.47
CA TYR A 138 -5.69 -1.80 -5.28
C TYR A 138 -6.48 -1.66 -6.58
N THR A 139 -6.54 -2.75 -7.35
CA THR A 139 -7.25 -2.82 -8.64
C THR A 139 -8.42 -3.77 -8.61
N ASP A 140 -9.39 -3.57 -9.51
CA ASP A 140 -10.56 -4.44 -9.72
C ASP A 140 -10.57 -5.09 -11.11
N GLU A 141 -9.65 -4.72 -11.98
CA GLU A 141 -9.74 -4.92 -13.43
C GLU A 141 -10.06 -6.36 -13.84
N TRP A 142 -9.46 -7.32 -13.15
CA TRP A 142 -9.66 -8.71 -13.48
C TRP A 142 -11.10 -9.21 -13.21
N THR A 143 -11.71 -8.82 -12.10
CA THR A 143 -13.03 -9.30 -11.73
C THR A 143 -14.13 -8.74 -12.63
N LEU A 144 -13.94 -7.52 -13.15
CA LEU A 144 -14.87 -6.87 -14.06
C LEU A 144 -14.79 -7.44 -15.48
N ALA A 145 -13.59 -7.79 -15.95
CA ALA A 145 -13.40 -8.33 -17.30
C ALA A 145 -13.92 -9.77 -17.46
N ASN A 146 -13.87 -10.57 -16.40
CA ASN A 146 -14.21 -12.00 -16.46
C ASN A 146 -15.02 -12.50 -15.23
N PRO A 147 -16.19 -11.93 -14.95
CA PRO A 147 -16.97 -12.33 -13.78
C PRO A 147 -17.47 -13.78 -13.93
N GLY A 148 -16.97 -14.66 -13.06
CA GLY A 148 -17.57 -15.98 -12.87
C GLY A 148 -17.11 -17.09 -13.80
N LYS A 149 -15.97 -16.98 -14.47
CA LYS A 149 -15.39 -18.16 -15.17
C LYS A 149 -14.98 -19.22 -14.13
N PRO A 150 -15.49 -20.46 -14.22
CA PRO A 150 -15.14 -21.52 -13.27
C PRO A 150 -13.65 -21.84 -13.31
N GLY A 151 -13.02 -21.92 -12.14
CA GLY A 151 -11.63 -22.34 -12.00
C GLY A 151 -10.59 -21.19 -12.01
N GLN A 152 -11.00 -19.95 -12.19
CA GLN A 152 -10.10 -18.80 -12.09
C GLN A 152 -9.94 -18.35 -10.63
N ILE A 153 -8.70 -18.10 -10.26
CA ILE A 153 -8.35 -17.54 -8.95
C ILE A 153 -8.16 -16.03 -9.13
N SER A 154 -9.22 -15.26 -8.88
CA SER A 154 -9.13 -13.80 -8.87
C SER A 154 -8.46 -13.31 -7.59
N PRO A 155 -7.51 -12.37 -7.64
CA PRO A 155 -6.97 -11.73 -6.44
C PRO A 155 -8.01 -10.89 -5.71
N GLY A 156 -9.10 -10.48 -6.36
CA GLY A 156 -10.19 -9.74 -5.75
C GLY A 156 -10.29 -8.28 -6.20
N SER A 157 -11.40 -7.65 -5.85
CA SER A 157 -11.68 -6.25 -6.18
C SER A 157 -11.19 -5.34 -5.07
N PHE A 158 -9.89 -5.11 -4.99
CA PHE A 158 -9.28 -4.30 -3.93
C PHE A 158 -9.61 -2.81 -4.02
N GLU A 159 -9.84 -2.29 -5.23
CA GLU A 159 -10.33 -0.94 -5.44
C GLU A 159 -11.73 -0.78 -4.80
N THR A 160 -12.67 -1.69 -5.14
CA THR A 160 -14.01 -1.72 -4.56
C THR A 160 -13.99 -1.91 -3.05
N ALA A 161 -13.10 -2.74 -2.52
CA ALA A 161 -12.95 -2.94 -1.08
C ALA A 161 -12.63 -1.62 -0.34
N ILE A 162 -11.89 -0.71 -0.97
CA ILE A 162 -11.59 0.62 -0.38
C ILE A 162 -12.76 1.59 -0.59
N TYR A 163 -13.10 1.90 -1.86
CA TYR A 163 -14.03 3.00 -2.12
C TYR A 163 -15.48 2.69 -1.79
N SER A 164 -15.86 1.43 -1.71
CA SER A 164 -17.22 0.98 -1.45
C SER A 164 -17.35 0.30 -0.09
N ASP A 165 -16.68 -0.84 0.13
CA ASP A 165 -16.92 -1.64 1.33
C ASP A 165 -16.46 -0.92 2.60
N LEU A 166 -15.21 -0.45 2.62
CA LEU A 166 -14.63 0.21 3.80
C LEU A 166 -15.31 1.54 4.10
N ILE A 167 -15.46 2.42 3.10
CA ILE A 167 -16.10 3.74 3.28
C ILE A 167 -17.54 3.56 3.78
N ARG A 168 -18.33 2.69 3.14
CA ARG A 168 -19.71 2.44 3.54
C ARG A 168 -19.84 1.96 4.99
N ILE A 169 -18.93 1.09 5.43
CA ILE A 169 -18.97 0.54 6.79
C ILE A 169 -18.58 1.60 7.83
N LEU A 170 -17.61 2.44 7.52
CA LEU A 170 -17.16 3.48 8.45
C LEU A 170 -18.12 4.67 8.53
N GLU A 171 -18.79 4.97 7.42
CA GLU A 171 -19.71 6.11 7.31
C GLU A 171 -21.17 5.75 7.57
N ALA A 172 -21.49 4.47 7.80
CA ALA A 172 -22.84 4.08 8.15
C ALA A 172 -23.20 4.63 9.54
N ASP A 173 -24.18 5.51 9.59
CA ASP A 173 -24.76 6.01 10.86
C ASP A 173 -25.50 4.91 11.65
N ALA A 174 -25.59 3.71 11.11
CA ALA A 174 -26.36 2.61 11.67
C ALA A 174 -25.49 1.78 12.63
N TYR A 175 -25.92 1.76 13.87
CA TYR A 175 -25.55 0.75 14.87
C TYR A 175 -25.78 -0.67 14.33
N VAL A 176 -24.73 -1.42 14.06
CA VAL A 176 -24.78 -2.84 13.70
C VAL A 176 -24.18 -3.64 14.86
N PRO A 177 -24.98 -4.36 15.69
CA PRO A 177 -24.48 -5.15 16.81
C PRO A 177 -23.53 -6.28 16.38
N PRO A 178 -22.65 -6.82 17.27
CA PRO A 178 -22.59 -6.57 18.71
C PRO A 178 -21.52 -5.57 19.17
N ASP A 179 -20.61 -5.06 18.32
CA ASP A 179 -19.45 -4.27 18.76
C ASP A 179 -19.26 -2.97 17.94
N THR A 180 -20.34 -2.37 17.47
CA THR A 180 -20.26 -1.25 16.54
C THR A 180 -20.20 0.09 17.25
N ILE A 181 -19.00 0.66 17.32
CA ILE A 181 -18.80 2.09 17.53
C ILE A 181 -19.01 2.76 16.17
N ALA A 182 -20.05 3.55 16.00
CA ALA A 182 -20.15 4.45 14.86
C ALA A 182 -19.05 5.51 14.99
N PHE A 183 -18.34 5.76 13.89
CA PHE A 183 -17.30 6.80 13.93
C PHE A 183 -17.93 8.16 13.65
N ASN A 184 -17.56 9.17 14.46
CA ASN A 184 -17.96 10.55 14.25
C ASN A 184 -17.14 11.15 13.10
N ILE A 185 -17.49 10.81 11.86
CA ILE A 185 -16.81 11.28 10.64
C ILE A 185 -17.77 12.03 9.74
N ILE A 186 -17.20 12.98 8.98
CA ILE A 186 -17.96 13.79 8.02
C ILE A 186 -17.99 13.01 6.70
N THR A 187 -19.19 12.80 6.16
CA THR A 187 -19.42 11.93 4.98
C THR A 187 -19.42 12.67 3.65
N LYS A 188 -18.85 13.89 3.60
CA LYS A 188 -18.74 14.71 2.40
C LYS A 188 -17.43 14.44 1.65
N ARG A 189 -17.45 14.63 0.32
CA ARG A 189 -16.23 14.63 -0.50
C ARG A 189 -15.17 15.60 0.04
N ALA A 190 -15.58 16.82 0.38
CA ALA A 190 -14.69 17.87 0.87
C ALA A 190 -13.93 17.48 2.17
N SER A 191 -14.47 16.52 2.92
CA SER A 191 -13.92 16.06 4.19
C SER A 191 -13.27 14.67 4.11
N ARG A 192 -13.08 14.12 2.88
CA ARG A 192 -12.36 12.87 2.66
C ARG A 192 -11.09 13.10 1.87
N ALA A 193 -10.03 12.45 2.31
CA ALA A 193 -8.73 12.39 1.64
C ALA A 193 -8.27 10.93 1.50
N ILE A 194 -7.43 10.68 0.51
CA ILE A 194 -6.80 9.39 0.30
C ILE A 194 -5.32 9.57 0.01
N GLY A 195 -4.49 8.66 0.49
CA GLY A 195 -3.06 8.67 0.19
C GLY A 195 -2.46 7.29 0.36
N GLY A 196 -1.20 7.14 -0.01
CA GLY A 196 -0.52 5.86 0.19
C GLY A 196 0.95 5.87 -0.19
N LEU A 197 1.63 4.80 0.22
CA LEU A 197 3.03 4.52 -0.07
C LEU A 197 3.14 3.44 -1.15
N GLY A 198 4.03 3.59 -2.11
CA GLY A 198 4.35 2.58 -3.12
C GLY A 198 3.12 2.11 -3.90
N THR A 199 2.73 0.83 -3.77
CA THR A 199 1.51 0.29 -4.37
C THR A 199 0.24 0.96 -3.82
N GLY A 200 0.24 1.35 -2.54
CA GLY A 200 -0.84 2.13 -1.94
C GLY A 200 -0.95 3.54 -2.54
N GLY A 201 0.19 4.16 -2.90
CA GLY A 201 0.21 5.43 -3.61
C GLY A 201 -0.39 5.34 -5.01
N TYR A 202 -0.06 4.28 -5.75
CA TYR A 202 -0.70 3.94 -7.01
C TYR A 202 -2.22 3.76 -6.83
N GLY A 203 -2.63 2.93 -5.86
CA GLY A 203 -4.04 2.68 -5.59
C GLY A 203 -4.82 3.93 -5.20
N ALA A 204 -4.25 4.79 -4.37
CA ALA A 204 -4.86 6.05 -3.96
C ALA A 204 -5.13 6.96 -5.17
N MET A 205 -4.15 7.13 -6.05
CA MET A 205 -4.29 7.93 -7.26
C MET A 205 -5.29 7.32 -8.23
N ARG A 206 -5.21 6.03 -8.47
CA ARG A 206 -6.14 5.29 -9.32
C ARG A 206 -7.59 5.47 -8.88
N ILE A 207 -7.86 5.30 -7.57
CA ILE A 207 -9.19 5.49 -6.99
C ILE A 207 -9.66 6.96 -7.15
N ALA A 208 -8.79 7.93 -6.92
CA ALA A 208 -9.12 9.35 -7.10
C ALA A 208 -9.47 9.69 -8.56
N LEU A 209 -8.71 9.15 -9.52
CA LEU A 209 -8.96 9.33 -10.96
C LEU A 209 -10.31 8.71 -11.40
N LYS A 210 -10.62 7.52 -10.92
CA LYS A 210 -11.83 6.78 -11.32
C LYS A 210 -13.08 7.21 -10.56
N HIS A 211 -12.94 7.78 -9.36
CA HIS A 211 -14.03 8.16 -8.47
C HIS A 211 -13.94 9.62 -8.00
N PRO A 212 -14.03 10.60 -8.92
CA PRO A 212 -13.78 12.02 -8.60
C PRO A 212 -14.74 12.64 -7.56
N GLY A 213 -15.87 11.97 -7.32
CA GLY A 213 -16.85 12.38 -6.31
C GLY A 213 -16.50 12.01 -4.87
N LEU A 214 -15.40 11.28 -4.63
CA LEU A 214 -15.12 10.72 -3.30
C LEU A 214 -14.14 11.54 -2.46
N PHE A 215 -13.07 12.09 -3.05
CA PHE A 215 -11.96 12.67 -2.30
C PHE A 215 -11.66 14.11 -2.74
N SER A 216 -11.35 14.97 -1.77
CA SER A 216 -10.91 16.35 -2.03
C SER A 216 -9.40 16.46 -2.23
N SER A 217 -8.66 15.49 -1.73
CA SER A 217 -7.20 15.47 -1.87
C SER A 217 -6.65 14.06 -1.98
N VAL A 218 -5.56 13.91 -2.74
CA VAL A 218 -4.84 12.65 -2.93
C VAL A 218 -3.34 12.85 -2.75
N SER A 219 -2.67 11.89 -2.10
CA SER A 219 -1.21 11.92 -1.95
C SER A 219 -0.54 10.61 -2.34
N ILE A 220 0.65 10.71 -2.91
CA ILE A 220 1.53 9.61 -3.27
C ILE A 220 2.87 9.77 -2.56
N MET A 221 3.30 8.73 -1.86
CA MET A 221 4.67 8.55 -1.38
C MET A 221 5.37 7.45 -2.18
N ASN A 222 6.45 7.74 -2.90
CA ASN A 222 7.21 6.76 -3.69
C ASN A 222 6.31 5.80 -4.49
N GLY A 223 5.35 6.33 -5.28
CA GLY A 223 4.36 5.53 -5.99
C GLY A 223 4.97 4.71 -7.14
N PHE A 224 4.44 3.51 -7.35
CA PHE A 224 4.74 2.69 -8.53
C PHE A 224 3.77 3.06 -9.66
N VAL A 225 4.01 4.17 -10.31
CA VAL A 225 3.05 4.85 -11.20
C VAL A 225 3.44 4.85 -12.67
N SER A 226 4.69 4.43 -12.98
CA SER A 226 5.20 4.34 -14.34
C SER A 226 6.02 3.06 -14.51
N PHE A 227 5.55 2.15 -15.34
CA PHE A 227 6.15 0.81 -15.44
C PHE A 227 7.32 0.74 -16.40
N ALA A 228 7.23 1.38 -17.55
CA ALA A 228 8.30 1.40 -18.56
C ALA A 228 9.27 2.57 -18.37
N ASN A 229 8.78 3.74 -18.13
CA ASN A 229 9.49 5.01 -17.99
C ASN A 229 10.77 5.16 -18.82
N THR A 230 10.60 5.21 -20.13
CA THR A 230 11.70 5.31 -21.07
C THR A 230 12.29 6.72 -21.20
N THR A 231 11.56 7.76 -20.81
CA THR A 231 11.96 9.17 -20.98
C THR A 231 12.88 9.70 -19.89
N ARG A 232 12.72 9.20 -18.64
CA ARG A 232 13.49 9.65 -17.49
C ARG A 232 14.42 8.60 -16.87
N GLY A 233 14.51 7.43 -17.49
CA GLY A 233 15.36 6.34 -17.03
C GLY A 233 14.57 5.09 -16.70
N ASN A 234 14.78 4.52 -15.52
CA ASN A 234 14.30 3.21 -15.20
C ASN A 234 12.88 3.23 -14.57
N GLY A 235 11.98 2.43 -15.14
CA GLY A 235 10.72 2.02 -14.51
C GLY A 235 10.83 0.60 -13.94
N LEU A 236 9.69 -0.05 -13.69
CA LEU A 236 9.66 -1.41 -13.13
C LEU A 236 10.39 -2.43 -14.00
N ILE A 237 10.38 -2.26 -15.31
CA ILE A 237 11.08 -3.13 -16.26
C ILE A 237 12.57 -3.31 -15.93
N ALA A 238 13.23 -2.30 -15.38
CA ALA A 238 14.64 -2.36 -15.03
C ALA A 238 14.93 -3.28 -13.82
N LEU A 239 13.90 -3.74 -13.11
CA LEU A 239 14.02 -4.62 -11.95
C LEU A 239 13.92 -6.12 -12.30
N ILE A 240 13.71 -6.47 -13.58
CA ILE A 240 13.55 -7.88 -14.01
C ILE A 240 14.76 -8.73 -13.60
N ASP A 241 15.97 -8.22 -13.80
CA ASP A 241 17.19 -8.92 -13.41
C ASP A 241 17.28 -9.19 -11.91
N SER A 242 16.72 -8.29 -11.11
CA SER A 242 16.64 -8.47 -9.67
C SER A 242 15.72 -9.62 -9.26
N VAL A 243 14.65 -9.88 -10.04
CA VAL A 243 13.78 -11.04 -9.80
C VAL A 243 14.54 -12.35 -10.00
N PHE A 244 15.32 -12.46 -11.07
CA PHE A 244 16.16 -13.64 -11.31
C PHE A 244 17.18 -13.84 -10.19
N ALA A 245 17.84 -12.76 -9.78
CA ALA A 245 18.84 -12.81 -8.70
C ALA A 245 18.24 -13.20 -7.35
N GLU A 246 17.09 -12.66 -6.96
CA GLU A 246 16.41 -13.01 -5.71
C GLU A 246 16.02 -14.48 -5.62
N ASN A 247 15.74 -15.11 -6.75
CA ASN A 247 15.30 -16.51 -6.83
C ASN A 247 16.43 -17.48 -7.16
N ASN A 248 17.66 -17.00 -7.33
CA ASN A 248 18.81 -17.80 -7.77
C ASN A 248 18.53 -18.54 -9.09
N VAL A 249 17.80 -17.92 -10.01
CA VAL A 249 17.46 -18.45 -11.31
C VAL A 249 18.40 -17.83 -12.35
N THR A 250 19.01 -18.67 -13.19
CA THR A 250 19.81 -18.19 -14.30
C THR A 250 18.91 -17.93 -15.51
N LYS A 251 19.10 -16.79 -16.20
CA LYS A 251 18.39 -16.54 -17.45
C LYS A 251 18.65 -17.68 -18.45
N GLY A 252 17.59 -18.14 -19.10
CA GLY A 252 17.60 -19.32 -19.97
C GLY A 252 17.20 -20.63 -19.25
N ASP A 253 17.12 -20.64 -17.91
CA ASP A 253 16.65 -21.79 -17.14
C ASP A 253 15.12 -21.79 -17.06
N ILE A 254 14.49 -22.54 -17.96
CA ILE A 254 13.02 -22.68 -18.02
C ILE A 254 12.47 -23.33 -16.75
N ASP A 255 13.09 -24.38 -16.26
CA ASP A 255 12.63 -25.12 -15.08
C ASP A 255 12.76 -24.25 -13.82
N GLY A 256 13.88 -23.53 -13.67
CA GLY A 256 14.08 -22.57 -12.60
C GLY A 256 13.06 -21.44 -12.64
N TYR A 257 12.78 -20.88 -13.80
CA TYR A 257 11.78 -19.83 -13.98
C TYR A 257 10.39 -20.26 -13.47
N PHE A 258 9.90 -21.43 -13.87
CA PHE A 258 8.58 -21.89 -13.47
C PHE A 258 8.46 -22.43 -12.05
N ASN A 259 9.55 -22.97 -11.49
CA ASN A 259 9.49 -23.71 -10.24
C ASN A 259 10.14 -22.97 -9.05
N SER A 260 11.02 -22.00 -9.30
CA SER A 260 11.79 -21.32 -8.25
C SER A 260 11.38 -19.88 -8.01
N ILE A 261 10.73 -19.19 -8.98
CA ILE A 261 10.21 -17.85 -8.77
C ILE A 261 8.98 -17.96 -7.86
N ASP A 262 9.12 -17.48 -6.62
CA ASP A 262 8.07 -17.57 -5.61
C ASP A 262 8.19 -16.41 -4.61
N THR A 263 7.07 -16.06 -3.98
CA THR A 263 6.99 -14.99 -2.99
C THR A 263 7.76 -15.35 -1.72
N ALA A 264 8.45 -14.37 -1.14
CA ALA A 264 9.00 -14.44 0.20
C ALA A 264 9.21 -13.01 0.73
N TYR A 265 9.18 -12.84 2.06
CA TYR A 265 9.34 -11.52 2.68
C TYR A 265 10.63 -10.80 2.27
N ASN A 266 11.71 -11.56 2.05
CA ASN A 266 13.02 -11.05 1.65
C ASN A 266 13.22 -10.95 0.12
N LYS A 267 12.15 -11.07 -0.67
CA LYS A 267 12.18 -10.99 -2.14
C LYS A 267 11.30 -9.84 -2.64
N PRO A 268 11.62 -8.58 -2.33
CA PRO A 268 10.75 -7.45 -2.62
C PRO A 268 10.53 -7.23 -4.13
N TYR A 269 11.52 -7.46 -4.98
CA TYR A 269 11.36 -7.32 -6.43
C TYR A 269 10.46 -8.41 -7.01
N THR A 270 10.65 -9.66 -6.58
CA THR A 270 9.81 -10.79 -6.97
C THR A 270 8.36 -10.57 -6.54
N ASN A 271 8.15 -10.17 -5.29
CA ASN A 271 6.81 -9.87 -4.76
C ASN A 271 6.14 -8.76 -5.55
N LEU A 272 6.88 -7.71 -5.92
CA LEU A 272 6.35 -6.60 -6.73
C LEU A 272 5.84 -7.08 -8.10
N PHE A 273 6.62 -7.92 -8.79
CA PHE A 273 6.21 -8.46 -10.08
C PHE A 273 5.06 -9.47 -9.99
N ILE A 274 5.06 -10.35 -8.99
CA ILE A 274 3.95 -11.28 -8.75
C ILE A 274 2.67 -10.49 -8.40
N LEU A 275 2.81 -9.46 -7.59
CA LEU A 275 1.70 -8.59 -7.22
C LEU A 275 1.15 -7.81 -8.43
N GLY A 276 2.04 -7.23 -9.24
CA GLY A 276 1.67 -6.58 -10.49
C GLY A 276 0.98 -7.54 -11.47
N ALA A 277 1.54 -8.75 -11.64
CA ALA A 277 0.95 -9.75 -12.51
C ALA A 277 -0.44 -10.20 -12.04
N SER A 278 -0.66 -10.32 -10.73
CA SER A 278 -1.99 -10.63 -10.19
C SER A 278 -3.02 -9.53 -10.44
N SER A 279 -2.55 -8.31 -10.53
CA SER A 279 -3.40 -7.12 -10.73
C SER A 279 -3.64 -6.80 -12.20
N PHE A 280 -2.63 -6.98 -13.06
CA PHE A 280 -2.64 -6.49 -14.44
C PHE A 280 -2.65 -7.62 -15.48
N SER A 281 -2.12 -8.80 -15.13
CA SER A 281 -2.01 -9.92 -16.06
C SER A 281 -2.28 -11.27 -15.40
N PRO A 282 -3.43 -11.44 -14.72
CA PRO A 282 -3.84 -12.78 -14.29
C PRO A 282 -3.99 -13.69 -15.51
N HIS A 283 -3.63 -14.97 -15.35
CA HIS A 283 -3.61 -15.94 -16.45
C HIS A 283 -5.02 -16.21 -16.97
N ASP A 284 -5.22 -16.07 -18.27
CA ASP A 284 -6.46 -16.50 -18.91
C ASP A 284 -6.44 -18.02 -19.12
N MET A 285 -7.26 -18.74 -18.40
CA MET A 285 -7.37 -20.21 -18.50
C MET A 285 -7.79 -20.70 -19.89
N GLU A 286 -8.30 -19.83 -20.76
CA GLU A 286 -8.57 -20.16 -22.15
C GLU A 286 -7.30 -20.12 -23.01
N ASN A 287 -6.29 -19.39 -22.59
CA ASN A 287 -5.00 -19.36 -23.23
C ASN A 287 -4.13 -20.51 -22.69
N THR A 288 -3.87 -21.50 -23.52
CA THR A 288 -3.06 -22.67 -23.18
C THR A 288 -1.54 -22.43 -23.32
N ASP A 289 -1.10 -21.20 -23.54
CA ASP A 289 0.31 -20.89 -23.55
C ASP A 289 0.87 -20.93 -22.13
N THR A 290 1.40 -22.09 -21.76
CA THR A 290 1.98 -22.34 -20.45
C THR A 290 3.38 -21.79 -20.28
N THR A 291 3.95 -21.12 -21.28
CA THR A 291 5.32 -20.61 -21.24
C THR A 291 5.46 -19.37 -20.37
N THR A 292 4.36 -18.61 -20.21
CA THR A 292 4.31 -17.38 -19.39
C THR A 292 3.65 -17.58 -18.03
N PHE A 293 3.14 -18.78 -17.76
CA PHE A 293 2.30 -19.06 -16.60
C PHE A 293 3.12 -19.45 -15.36
N ILE A 294 2.97 -18.70 -14.27
CA ILE A 294 3.41 -19.11 -12.95
C ILE A 294 2.27 -19.91 -12.31
N ARG A 295 2.34 -21.23 -12.44
CA ARG A 295 1.26 -22.20 -12.13
C ARG A 295 0.63 -22.03 -10.76
N ARG A 296 1.42 -21.67 -9.76
CA ARG A 296 0.96 -21.55 -8.38
C ARG A 296 -0.03 -20.41 -8.19
N TYR A 297 0.20 -19.29 -8.87
CA TYR A 297 -0.56 -18.05 -8.69
C TYR A 297 -1.54 -17.78 -9.82
N GLN A 298 -1.53 -18.58 -10.88
CA GLN A 298 -2.35 -18.38 -12.07
C GLN A 298 -2.20 -16.95 -12.64
N ILE A 299 -0.94 -16.56 -12.87
CA ILE A 299 -0.56 -15.24 -13.38
C ILE A 299 0.41 -15.38 -14.55
N ASP A 300 0.46 -14.33 -15.38
CA ASP A 300 1.44 -14.18 -16.44
C ASP A 300 2.43 -13.10 -16.03
N LEU A 301 3.73 -13.46 -15.84
CA LEU A 301 4.76 -12.44 -15.67
C LEU A 301 5.00 -11.72 -17.00
N PRO A 302 5.32 -10.41 -16.97
CA PRO A 302 5.53 -9.63 -18.20
C PRO A 302 6.86 -9.92 -18.90
N PHE A 303 7.60 -10.94 -18.49
CA PHE A 303 8.89 -11.35 -19.06
C PHE A 303 9.02 -12.87 -19.06
N ASP A 304 9.82 -13.39 -19.98
CA ASP A 304 10.09 -14.82 -20.13
C ASP A 304 11.29 -15.29 -19.28
N HIS A 305 11.65 -16.56 -19.44
CA HIS A 305 12.80 -17.18 -18.77
C HIS A 305 14.16 -16.60 -19.19
N ASN A 306 14.25 -15.85 -20.28
CA ASN A 306 15.44 -15.10 -20.68
C ASN A 306 15.45 -13.66 -20.10
N GLY A 307 14.36 -13.23 -19.50
CA GLY A 307 14.15 -11.86 -19.07
C GLY A 307 13.69 -10.93 -20.18
N ASP A 308 13.28 -11.49 -21.33
CA ASP A 308 12.74 -10.72 -22.45
C ASP A 308 11.24 -10.46 -22.22
N LEU A 309 10.77 -9.26 -22.59
CA LEU A 309 9.37 -8.89 -22.38
C LEU A 309 8.43 -9.69 -23.31
N TYR A 310 7.35 -10.20 -22.73
CA TYR A 310 6.20 -10.67 -23.48
C TYR A 310 5.32 -9.49 -23.87
N SER A 311 5.31 -9.12 -25.14
CA SER A 311 4.57 -7.93 -25.60
C SER A 311 3.11 -7.96 -25.21
N THR A 312 2.39 -9.08 -25.43
CA THR A 312 0.96 -9.21 -25.13
C THR A 312 0.64 -9.12 -23.62
N VAL A 313 1.54 -9.57 -22.76
CA VAL A 313 1.40 -9.43 -21.30
C VAL A 313 1.78 -8.01 -20.90
N TRP A 314 2.86 -7.49 -21.46
CA TRP A 314 3.34 -6.15 -21.19
C TRP A 314 2.34 -5.07 -21.61
N ASP A 315 1.65 -5.24 -22.73
CA ASP A 315 0.61 -4.32 -23.18
C ASP A 315 -0.51 -4.20 -22.14
N ARG A 316 -0.91 -5.30 -21.47
CA ARG A 316 -1.88 -5.28 -20.37
C ARG A 316 -1.39 -4.48 -19.16
N TRP A 317 -0.09 -4.50 -18.87
CA TRP A 317 0.50 -3.66 -17.82
C TRP A 317 0.49 -2.20 -18.23
N MET A 318 0.84 -1.90 -19.49
CA MET A 318 0.86 -0.53 -20.02
C MET A 318 -0.53 0.12 -20.04
N GLU A 319 -1.59 -0.65 -20.22
CA GLU A 319 -2.97 -0.17 -20.04
C GLU A 319 -3.24 0.38 -18.62
N GLN A 320 -2.49 -0.07 -17.63
CA GLN A 320 -2.62 0.32 -16.23
C GLN A 320 -1.55 1.33 -15.77
N ASP A 321 -0.63 1.73 -16.63
CA ASP A 321 0.41 2.71 -16.34
C ASP A 321 -0.19 4.13 -16.34
N LEU A 322 0.09 4.90 -15.28
CA LEU A 322 -0.46 6.26 -15.15
C LEU A 322 0.28 7.31 -16.01
N THR A 323 1.36 6.93 -16.66
CA THR A 323 2.17 7.85 -17.47
C THR A 323 2.15 7.54 -18.96
N TYR A 324 1.61 6.38 -19.35
CA TYR A 324 1.63 5.91 -20.72
C TYR A 324 0.51 6.55 -21.53
N ASP A 325 0.87 7.18 -22.65
CA ASP A 325 -0.07 7.69 -23.64
C ASP A 325 -0.76 6.51 -24.35
N GLY A 326 -2.09 6.40 -24.21
CA GLY A 326 -2.86 5.24 -24.63
C GLY A 326 -3.10 4.22 -23.52
N SER A 327 -2.81 4.56 -22.26
CA SER A 327 -3.31 3.80 -21.11
C SER A 327 -4.82 3.99 -20.92
N TYR A 328 -5.43 3.12 -20.09
CA TYR A 328 -6.84 3.27 -19.72
C TYR A 328 -7.17 4.68 -19.18
N PHE A 329 -6.25 5.30 -18.46
CA PHE A 329 -6.43 6.62 -17.84
C PHE A 329 -6.37 7.75 -18.87
N ASP A 330 -5.50 7.61 -19.87
CA ASP A 330 -5.34 8.56 -20.97
C ASP A 330 -6.49 8.43 -21.96
N ASP A 331 -6.79 7.21 -22.43
CA ASP A 331 -7.86 6.94 -23.41
C ASP A 331 -9.25 7.33 -22.92
N ASN A 332 -9.48 7.36 -21.59
CA ASN A 332 -10.75 7.78 -20.98
C ASN A 332 -10.73 9.18 -20.41
N ASP A 333 -9.70 9.98 -20.66
CA ASP A 333 -9.56 11.39 -20.22
C ASP A 333 -9.77 11.55 -18.69
N LEU A 334 -9.21 10.61 -17.89
CA LEU A 334 -9.48 10.61 -16.46
C LEU A 334 -8.67 11.66 -15.68
N PHE A 335 -7.65 12.25 -16.26
CA PHE A 335 -6.84 13.27 -15.57
C PHE A 335 -7.63 14.54 -15.27
N GLY A 336 -8.60 14.91 -16.13
CA GLY A 336 -9.54 15.98 -15.87
C GLY A 336 -10.39 15.80 -14.60
N ASN A 337 -10.54 14.58 -14.12
CA ASN A 337 -11.22 14.28 -12.86
C ASN A 337 -10.50 14.84 -11.62
N LEU A 338 -9.23 15.25 -11.76
CA LEU A 338 -8.45 15.88 -10.69
C LEU A 338 -8.58 17.41 -10.62
N ASP A 339 -9.32 18.07 -11.50
CA ASP A 339 -9.45 19.54 -11.55
C ASP A 339 -9.86 20.18 -10.21
N SER A 340 -10.64 19.46 -9.42
CA SER A 340 -11.08 19.91 -8.09
C SER A 340 -10.47 19.11 -6.94
N THR A 341 -9.44 18.30 -7.21
CA THR A 341 -8.74 17.47 -6.23
C THR A 341 -7.33 17.99 -6.01
N ALA A 342 -6.97 18.31 -4.77
CA ALA A 342 -5.60 18.67 -4.45
C ALA A 342 -4.68 17.43 -4.57
N VAL A 343 -3.55 17.59 -5.25
CA VAL A 343 -2.61 16.49 -5.53
C VAL A 343 -1.24 16.77 -4.91
N TYR A 344 -0.72 15.81 -4.16
CA TYR A 344 0.63 15.85 -3.60
C TYR A 344 1.40 14.58 -3.96
N ILE A 345 2.60 14.75 -4.49
CA ILE A 345 3.48 13.62 -4.85
C ILE A 345 4.86 13.86 -4.27
N GLU A 346 5.32 12.93 -3.45
CA GLU A 346 6.68 12.96 -2.96
C GLU A 346 7.44 11.67 -3.30
N TYR A 347 8.75 11.78 -3.39
CA TYR A 347 9.62 10.64 -3.68
C TYR A 347 11.00 10.80 -3.08
N SER A 348 11.62 9.65 -2.77
CA SER A 348 13.00 9.58 -2.28
C SER A 348 13.99 9.61 -3.43
N ASP A 349 15.07 10.37 -3.31
CA ASP A 349 16.08 10.55 -4.37
C ASP A 349 16.87 9.26 -4.71
N LYS A 350 16.89 8.27 -3.82
CA LYS A 350 17.63 7.00 -3.94
C LYS A 350 16.72 5.78 -3.78
N ASP A 351 15.50 5.87 -4.28
CA ASP A 351 14.56 4.76 -4.22
C ASP A 351 15.06 3.55 -5.00
N GLN A 352 15.12 2.38 -4.35
CA GLN A 352 15.63 1.15 -4.96
C GLN A 352 14.68 0.52 -5.99
N PHE A 353 13.42 0.96 -6.05
CA PHE A 353 12.44 0.56 -7.04
C PHE A 353 12.28 1.60 -8.15
N PHE A 354 13.16 2.59 -8.20
CA PHE A 354 13.11 3.71 -9.14
C PHE A 354 11.82 4.56 -9.04
N ALA A 355 11.18 4.60 -7.86
CA ALA A 355 9.98 5.41 -7.66
C ALA A 355 10.25 6.91 -7.89
N ASN A 356 11.49 7.38 -7.69
CA ASN A 356 11.89 8.75 -8.01
C ASN A 356 11.70 9.10 -9.49
N THR A 357 12.12 8.23 -10.40
CA THR A 357 11.93 8.47 -11.84
C THR A 357 10.48 8.30 -12.26
N GLN A 358 9.77 7.34 -11.66
CA GLN A 358 8.36 7.08 -11.91
C GLN A 358 7.48 8.25 -11.46
N CYS A 359 7.63 8.71 -10.21
CA CYS A 359 6.86 9.84 -9.68
C CYS A 359 7.14 11.11 -10.46
N GLN A 360 8.41 11.38 -10.86
CA GLN A 360 8.71 12.56 -11.66
C GLN A 360 8.07 12.49 -13.04
N ALA A 361 8.08 11.33 -13.70
CA ALA A 361 7.38 11.17 -14.97
C ALA A 361 5.87 11.40 -14.84
N PHE A 362 5.29 10.95 -13.74
CA PHE A 362 3.87 11.17 -13.48
C PHE A 362 3.54 12.64 -13.16
N ILE A 363 4.40 13.34 -12.44
CA ILE A 363 4.26 14.79 -12.22
C ILE A 363 4.29 15.53 -13.57
N ASP A 364 5.22 15.18 -14.46
CA ASP A 364 5.32 15.79 -15.79
C ASP A 364 4.04 15.51 -16.61
N LYS A 365 3.50 14.28 -16.56
CA LYS A 365 2.23 13.92 -17.23
C LYS A 365 1.08 14.75 -16.68
N LEU A 366 0.87 14.79 -15.37
CA LEU A 366 -0.20 15.57 -14.74
C LEU A 366 -0.11 17.06 -15.10
N GLN A 367 1.09 17.64 -15.12
CA GLN A 367 1.29 19.03 -15.51
C GLN A 367 0.97 19.26 -16.98
N ALA A 368 1.27 18.32 -17.87
CA ALA A 368 0.91 18.37 -19.27
C ALA A 368 -0.62 18.33 -19.49
N GLU A 369 -1.34 17.58 -18.63
CA GLU A 369 -2.80 17.52 -18.59
C GLU A 369 -3.45 18.73 -17.86
N GLY A 370 -2.64 19.70 -17.41
CA GLY A 370 -3.13 20.92 -16.75
C GLY A 370 -3.42 20.74 -15.25
N VAL A 371 -3.13 19.61 -14.66
CA VAL A 371 -3.35 19.36 -13.24
C VAL A 371 -2.27 20.03 -12.39
N THR A 372 -2.69 20.78 -11.37
CA THR A 372 -1.75 21.37 -10.40
C THR A 372 -1.29 20.32 -9.40
N VAL A 373 0.04 20.13 -9.30
CA VAL A 373 0.65 19.16 -8.41
C VAL A 373 1.60 19.87 -7.44
N GLU A 374 1.38 19.65 -6.14
CA GLU A 374 2.42 19.91 -5.15
C GLU A 374 3.37 18.71 -5.11
N SER A 375 4.68 18.94 -5.09
CA SER A 375 5.65 17.84 -5.06
C SER A 375 6.85 18.12 -4.20
N ALA A 376 7.45 17.06 -3.66
CA ALA A 376 8.67 17.12 -2.88
C ALA A 376 9.60 15.96 -3.22
N MET A 377 10.90 16.25 -3.26
CA MET A 377 11.93 15.21 -3.33
C MET A 377 12.60 15.09 -1.96
N TYR A 378 12.65 13.87 -1.46
CA TYR A 378 13.23 13.57 -0.15
C TYR A 378 14.64 13.03 -0.32
N SER A 379 15.62 13.72 0.25
CA SER A 379 17.03 13.31 0.21
C SER A 379 17.47 12.87 1.60
N GLY A 380 18.17 11.74 1.67
CA GLY A 380 18.77 11.24 2.90
C GLY A 380 20.06 12.00 3.27
N TYR A 381 20.66 11.56 4.37
CA TYR A 381 21.96 12.08 4.83
C TYR A 381 23.12 11.29 4.23
N VAL A 382 24.31 11.85 4.27
CA VAL A 382 25.54 11.14 3.89
C VAL A 382 25.69 9.86 4.74
N GLY A 383 25.74 8.70 4.06
CA GLY A 383 25.81 7.39 4.72
C GLY A 383 24.47 6.76 5.08
N ASN A 384 23.35 7.48 4.91
CA ASN A 384 21.99 6.96 5.04
C ASN A 384 21.08 7.62 3.98
N PRO A 385 21.16 7.17 2.72
CA PRO A 385 20.35 7.72 1.62
C PRO A 385 18.85 7.46 1.84
N ALA A 386 18.01 8.31 1.27
CA ALA A 386 16.58 8.10 1.29
C ALA A 386 16.21 6.97 0.31
N HIS A 387 15.77 5.86 0.85
CA HIS A 387 15.19 4.73 0.12
C HIS A 387 13.66 4.74 0.21
N HIS A 388 13.01 3.72 -0.34
CA HIS A 388 11.56 3.64 -0.47
C HIS A 388 10.78 3.94 0.81
N ASP A 389 11.19 3.35 1.91
CA ASP A 389 10.52 3.39 3.23
C ASP A 389 11.31 4.14 4.31
N ASN A 390 12.42 4.80 3.95
CA ASN A 390 13.20 5.57 4.91
C ASN A 390 12.56 6.93 5.18
N TYR A 391 12.83 7.46 6.37
CA TYR A 391 12.38 8.79 6.81
C TYR A 391 10.85 8.96 6.79
N LEU A 392 10.09 7.88 6.88
CA LEU A 392 8.63 7.94 6.84
C LEU A 392 8.05 8.84 7.94
N TYR A 393 8.70 8.95 9.08
CA TYR A 393 8.29 9.85 10.15
C TYR A 393 8.12 11.30 9.65
N ASN A 394 9.14 11.87 9.00
CA ASN A 394 9.10 13.23 8.47
C ASN A 394 8.15 13.36 7.27
N ARG A 395 8.11 12.33 6.42
CA ARG A 395 7.28 12.30 5.23
C ARG A 395 5.80 12.25 5.58
N ILE A 396 5.42 11.45 6.60
CA ILE A 396 4.07 11.40 7.15
C ILE A 396 3.63 12.79 7.67
N GLU A 397 4.52 13.54 8.30
CA GLU A 397 4.22 14.89 8.76
C GLU A 397 3.76 15.80 7.63
N GLU A 398 4.49 15.83 6.51
CA GLU A 398 4.15 16.65 5.35
C GLU A 398 2.81 16.23 4.70
N ILE A 399 2.54 14.93 4.64
CA ILE A 399 1.26 14.42 4.15
C ILE A 399 0.09 14.85 5.03
N LEU A 400 0.24 14.74 6.35
CA LEU A 400 -0.80 15.18 7.28
C LEU A 400 -1.08 16.68 7.16
N LYS A 401 -0.04 17.50 7.00
CA LYS A 401 -0.18 18.95 6.76
C LYS A 401 -0.87 19.23 5.43
N PHE A 402 -0.46 18.51 4.37
CA PHE A 402 -1.10 18.64 3.06
C PHE A 402 -2.59 18.32 3.11
N HIS A 403 -2.96 17.17 3.64
CA HIS A 403 -4.37 16.79 3.69
C HIS A 403 -5.18 17.69 4.61
N SER A 404 -4.62 18.09 5.76
CA SER A 404 -5.30 18.97 6.71
C SER A 404 -5.77 20.28 6.10
N ARG A 405 -4.95 20.92 5.26
CA ARG A 405 -5.33 22.21 4.63
C ARG A 405 -6.30 22.04 3.45
N ASN A 406 -6.51 20.82 2.97
CA ASN A 406 -7.40 20.49 1.85
C ASN A 406 -8.66 19.71 2.29
N LEU A 407 -8.87 19.55 3.58
CA LEU A 407 -10.05 18.93 4.16
C LEU A 407 -10.94 19.97 4.81
N ASP A 408 -12.24 19.84 4.61
CA ASP A 408 -13.27 20.64 5.26
C ASP A 408 -13.67 19.97 6.58
N ASP A 409 -13.66 20.73 7.68
CA ASP A 409 -14.07 20.28 9.02
C ASP A 409 -15.52 20.66 9.37
N ASP A 410 -16.21 21.35 8.47
CA ASP A 410 -17.62 21.68 8.63
C ASP A 410 -18.52 20.52 8.20
N PRO A 411 -19.26 19.88 9.12
CA PRO A 411 -20.20 18.81 8.78
C PRO A 411 -21.35 19.28 7.88
N GLY A 412 -21.57 20.59 7.73
CA GLY A 412 -22.76 21.16 7.12
C GLY A 412 -24.02 20.94 7.95
N GLU A 413 -25.06 21.68 7.65
CA GLU A 413 -26.39 21.47 8.26
C GLU A 413 -27.09 20.21 7.72
#